data_cee5df070535c90b74f1e54101fc2001
#
_entry.id   cee5df070535c90b74f1e54101fc2001
#
_cell.length_a   1.000
_cell.length_b   1.000
_cell.length_c   1.000
_cell.angle_alpha   90.00
_cell.angle_beta   90.00
_cell.angle_gamma   90.00
#
_symmetry.space_group_name_H-M   'P 1'
#
loop_
_entity.id
_entity.type
_entity.pdbx_description
1 polymer ?
#
loop_
_entity_poly.entity_id
_entity_poly.type
_entity_poly.pdbx_seq_one_letter_code
_entity_poly.pdbx_strand_id
1 'polypeptide(L)'
;STPLYSSAASDVYKRQNQNRKLFKKKSRSNYKLGCIITIVILIPVLYGVYLYCQQFNTQTQKSNEPQVNTSSQIPSGRNLEIPVSLAPKQEQIIRHTGYTVSYNKDLKLPNWVSYELTRQETKGKEKRSNRFIADPLAIGTIATNADYTRSGYDKGHMAPAADMKWSPKAMKESFYFSNMCPQHPQLNRRGWKNLEEKIRDWAIADSAVIVICGPIIERESKTIGKNKVAVPQQFFKVVLSPFVKPMRAIGFLFNNEQATDPLHSYVVTIDSIERLTHMDFFATLPDEIEN
;
A
#
# COMPACT_ATOMS: atom_id res chain seq x y z
N SER A 1 14.47 -74.21 -21.04
CA SER A 1 15.54 -73.21 -21.03
C SER A 1 15.04 -71.90 -20.39
N THR A 2 15.36 -71.72 -19.11
CA THR A 2 15.06 -70.50 -18.33
C THR A 2 16.22 -69.52 -18.44
N PRO A 3 15.98 -68.20 -18.62
CA PRO A 3 17.05 -67.25 -18.88
C PRO A 3 17.78 -66.86 -17.56
N LEU A 4 19.12 -66.89 -17.67
CA LEU A 4 20.11 -66.46 -16.65
C LEU A 4 20.17 -64.95 -16.36
N TYR A 5 19.06 -64.23 -16.38
CA TYR A 5 19.09 -62.76 -16.24
C TYR A 5 18.63 -62.25 -14.85
N SER A 6 18.30 -63.12 -13.92
CA SER A 6 17.68 -62.73 -12.63
C SER A 6 18.64 -62.51 -11.47
N SER A 7 19.88 -62.98 -11.49
CA SER A 7 20.78 -62.86 -10.32
C SER A 7 21.58 -61.56 -10.30
N ALA A 8 22.04 -61.06 -11.45
CA ALA A 8 22.86 -59.86 -11.51
C ALA A 8 22.09 -58.58 -11.13
N ALA A 9 20.81 -58.47 -11.50
CA ALA A 9 19.95 -57.32 -11.12
C ALA A 9 19.68 -57.25 -9.61
N SER A 10 19.55 -58.40 -8.95
CA SER A 10 19.34 -58.49 -7.49
C SER A 10 20.58 -58.02 -6.69
N ASP A 11 21.78 -58.32 -7.16
CA ASP A 11 23.02 -57.93 -6.46
C ASP A 11 23.37 -56.46 -6.64
N VAL A 12 23.03 -55.87 -7.79
CA VAL A 12 23.18 -54.41 -8.02
C VAL A 12 22.22 -53.65 -7.12
N TYR A 13 20.96 -54.10 -6.98
CA TYR A 13 19.96 -53.46 -6.13
C TYR A 13 20.30 -53.55 -4.63
N LYS A 14 20.86 -54.65 -4.18
CA LYS A 14 21.33 -54.81 -2.79
C LYS A 14 22.54 -53.89 -2.49
N ARG A 15 23.50 -53.79 -3.39
CA ARG A 15 24.67 -52.88 -3.24
C ARG A 15 24.24 -51.39 -3.24
N GLN A 16 23.31 -50.99 -4.09
CA GLN A 16 22.76 -49.60 -4.07
C GLN A 16 22.04 -49.26 -2.76
N ASN A 17 21.29 -50.22 -2.19
CA ASN A 17 20.60 -49.98 -0.92
C ASN A 17 21.54 -49.94 0.29
N GLN A 18 22.62 -50.71 0.29
CA GLN A 18 23.66 -50.62 1.35
C GLN A 18 24.38 -49.27 1.29
N ASN A 19 24.76 -48.79 0.12
CA ASN A 19 25.41 -47.50 -0.05
C ASN A 19 24.44 -46.33 0.35
N ARG A 20 23.16 -46.41 0.05
CA ARG A 20 22.18 -45.44 0.49
C ARG A 20 22.00 -45.36 2.02
N LYS A 21 22.08 -46.52 2.73
CA LYS A 21 22.03 -46.56 4.20
C LYS A 21 23.29 -45.98 4.84
N LEU A 22 24.48 -46.22 4.26
CA LEU A 22 25.74 -45.65 4.73
C LEU A 22 25.80 -44.12 4.52
N PHE A 23 25.36 -43.62 3.38
CA PHE A 23 25.24 -42.18 3.13
C PHE A 23 24.28 -41.48 4.06
N LYS A 24 23.08 -42.06 4.34
CA LYS A 24 22.12 -41.48 5.29
C LYS A 24 22.65 -41.46 6.73
N LYS A 25 23.47 -42.46 7.13
CA LYS A 25 24.03 -42.50 8.49
C LYS A 25 25.18 -41.48 8.67
N LYS A 26 25.97 -41.21 7.64
CA LYS A 26 27.05 -40.22 7.66
C LYS A 26 26.51 -38.77 7.63
N SER A 27 25.45 -38.51 6.88
CA SER A 27 24.79 -37.20 6.84
C SER A 27 24.14 -36.82 8.18
N ARG A 28 23.44 -37.73 8.86
CA ARG A 28 22.81 -37.43 10.17
C ARG A 28 23.80 -37.15 11.31
N SER A 29 25.02 -37.73 11.28
CA SER A 29 26.04 -37.46 12.30
C SER A 29 26.61 -36.04 12.18
N ASN A 30 26.88 -35.57 10.97
CA ASN A 30 27.47 -34.24 10.73
C ASN A 30 26.50 -33.09 11.00
N TYR A 31 25.19 -33.29 10.80
CA TYR A 31 24.17 -32.24 11.14
C TYR A 31 24.07 -32.00 12.64
N LYS A 32 24.12 -33.04 13.46
CA LYS A 32 24.02 -32.87 14.92
C LYS A 32 25.25 -32.15 15.50
N LEU A 33 26.43 -32.40 14.98
CA LEU A 33 27.63 -31.73 15.44
C LEU A 33 27.72 -30.27 14.95
N GLY A 34 27.31 -30.00 13.71
CA GLY A 34 27.23 -28.63 13.15
C GLY A 34 26.25 -27.74 13.89
N CYS A 35 25.04 -28.23 14.20
CA CYS A 35 24.03 -27.48 14.97
C CYS A 35 24.46 -27.15 16.40
N ILE A 36 25.19 -28.06 17.07
CA ILE A 36 25.69 -27.82 18.44
C ILE A 36 26.79 -26.74 18.42
N ILE A 37 27.69 -26.76 17.47
CA ILE A 37 28.79 -25.76 17.34
C ILE A 37 28.19 -24.39 17.00
N THR A 38 27.18 -24.29 16.12
CA THR A 38 26.53 -23.01 15.79
C THR A 38 25.78 -22.42 16.97
N ILE A 39 25.13 -23.23 17.77
CA ILE A 39 24.39 -22.78 18.97
C ILE A 39 25.35 -22.28 20.05
N VAL A 40 26.47 -22.98 20.26
CA VAL A 40 27.48 -22.60 21.28
C VAL A 40 28.19 -21.29 20.94
N ILE A 41 28.33 -20.95 19.65
CA ILE A 41 28.93 -19.67 19.21
C ILE A 41 27.92 -18.55 19.14
N LEU A 42 26.68 -18.80 18.69
CA LEU A 42 25.65 -17.78 18.52
C LEU A 42 25.11 -17.24 19.85
N ILE A 43 24.97 -18.06 20.88
CA ILE A 43 24.43 -17.63 22.17
C ILE A 43 25.32 -16.56 22.85
N PRO A 44 26.66 -16.70 22.95
CA PRO A 44 27.50 -15.66 23.51
C PRO A 44 27.53 -14.37 22.69
N VAL A 45 27.46 -14.47 21.34
CA VAL A 45 27.42 -13.29 20.46
C VAL A 45 26.11 -12.52 20.65
N LEU A 46 24.99 -13.22 20.67
CA LEU A 46 23.67 -12.60 20.91
C LEU A 46 23.55 -12.00 22.31
N TYR A 47 24.14 -12.68 23.31
CA TYR A 47 24.21 -12.15 24.66
C TYR A 47 25.13 -10.92 24.77
N GLY A 48 26.24 -10.91 24.06
CA GLY A 48 27.13 -9.74 23.96
C GLY A 48 26.45 -8.55 23.29
N VAL A 49 25.71 -8.77 22.20
CA VAL A 49 24.90 -7.73 21.54
C VAL A 49 23.79 -7.24 22.46
N TYR A 50 23.14 -8.12 23.20
CA TYR A 50 22.13 -7.75 24.17
C TYR A 50 22.69 -6.89 25.30
N LEU A 51 23.85 -7.23 25.87
CA LEU A 51 24.52 -6.42 26.90
C LEU A 51 25.03 -5.08 26.36
N TYR A 52 25.51 -5.06 25.10
CA TYR A 52 25.91 -3.83 24.44
C TYR A 52 24.73 -2.89 24.21
N CYS A 53 23.59 -3.42 23.78
CA CYS A 53 22.35 -2.64 23.67
C CYS A 53 21.82 -2.14 25.02
N GLN A 54 21.95 -2.92 26.08
CA GLN A 54 21.60 -2.51 27.44
C GLN A 54 22.52 -1.37 27.95
N GLN A 55 23.80 -1.42 27.65
CA GLN A 55 24.74 -0.35 28.02
C GLN A 55 24.46 0.96 27.30
N PHE A 56 24.02 0.93 26.05
CA PHE A 56 23.56 2.11 25.32
C PHE A 56 22.25 2.70 25.90
N ASN A 57 21.33 1.86 26.34
CA ASN A 57 20.10 2.33 27.01
C ASN A 57 20.34 2.96 28.39
N THR A 58 21.43 2.59 29.08
CA THR A 58 21.71 3.11 30.42
C THR A 58 22.49 4.44 30.40
N GLN A 59 23.17 4.75 29.30
CA GLN A 59 23.88 6.04 29.18
C GLN A 59 22.98 7.20 28.73
N THR A 60 21.79 6.91 28.19
CA THR A 60 20.81 7.92 27.75
C THR A 60 19.90 8.42 28.89
N GLN A 61 20.03 7.92 30.11
CA GLN A 61 19.18 8.31 31.25
C GLN A 61 19.83 9.27 32.27
N LYS A 62 20.89 10.00 31.93
CA LYS A 62 21.42 11.06 32.77
C LYS A 62 21.68 12.35 32.00
N SER A 63 20.60 12.97 31.56
CA SER A 63 20.55 14.42 31.36
C SER A 63 19.18 14.91 31.84
N ASN A 64 19.18 15.77 32.83
CA ASN A 64 18.00 16.46 33.35
C ASN A 64 17.39 17.31 32.24
N GLU A 65 16.28 16.87 31.65
CA GLU A 65 15.41 17.72 30.86
C GLU A 65 14.08 17.92 31.59
N PRO A 66 13.50 19.14 31.54
CA PRO A 66 12.20 19.40 32.14
C PRO A 66 11.13 18.55 31.41
N GLN A 67 10.25 17.94 32.20
CA GLN A 67 9.11 17.20 31.68
C GLN A 67 8.25 18.10 30.78
N VAL A 68 8.40 17.97 29.48
CA VAL A 68 7.40 18.43 28.52
C VAL A 68 6.47 17.27 28.25
N ASN A 69 5.26 17.36 28.77
CA ASN A 69 4.14 16.52 28.40
C ASN A 69 3.85 16.71 26.91
N THR A 70 4.46 15.88 26.05
CA THR A 70 4.15 15.86 24.64
C THR A 70 3.27 14.65 24.38
N SER A 71 1.96 14.81 24.59
CA SER A 71 1.00 14.06 23.81
C SER A 71 1.24 14.48 22.35
N SER A 72 1.77 13.58 21.52
CA SER A 72 1.95 13.78 20.08
C SER A 72 0.59 13.74 19.39
N GLN A 73 -0.23 14.75 19.63
CA GLN A 73 -1.35 15.05 18.75
C GLN A 73 -0.78 15.84 17.57
N ILE A 74 -1.11 15.43 16.34
CA ILE A 74 -1.01 16.33 15.19
C ILE A 74 -1.72 17.61 15.65
N PRO A 75 -1.14 18.81 15.48
CA PRO A 75 -1.83 20.02 15.84
C PRO A 75 -3.18 20.02 15.15
N SER A 76 -4.26 19.89 15.92
CA SER A 76 -5.64 19.99 15.45
C SER A 76 -5.79 21.33 14.75
N GLY A 77 -5.91 21.31 13.40
CA GLY A 77 -6.01 22.51 12.58
C GLY A 77 -5.11 22.52 11.33
N ARG A 78 -4.17 21.58 11.18
CA ARG A 78 -3.47 21.39 9.90
C ARG A 78 -4.30 20.44 9.04
N ASN A 79 -4.95 20.96 8.00
CA ASN A 79 -5.64 20.15 7.00
C ASN A 79 -4.62 19.44 6.08
N LEU A 80 -3.72 18.62 6.67
CA LEU A 80 -2.67 17.93 5.92
C LEU A 80 -3.25 17.01 4.84
N GLU A 81 -4.50 16.56 5.02
CA GLU A 81 -5.17 15.70 4.07
C GLU A 81 -5.78 16.46 2.86
N ILE A 82 -5.78 17.79 2.86
CA ILE A 82 -6.41 18.58 1.79
C ILE A 82 -5.31 19.27 0.97
N PRO A 83 -5.05 18.86 -0.27
CA PRO A 83 -4.08 19.54 -1.12
C PRO A 83 -4.60 20.92 -1.54
N VAL A 84 -3.66 21.86 -1.71
CA VAL A 84 -3.97 23.22 -2.21
C VAL A 84 -3.92 23.20 -3.74
N SER A 85 -4.97 23.69 -4.40
CA SER A 85 -4.98 23.80 -5.86
C SER A 85 -4.20 25.02 -6.29
N LEU A 86 -3.18 24.83 -7.14
CA LEU A 86 -2.33 25.90 -7.70
C LEU A 86 -2.88 26.45 -9.02
N ALA A 87 -3.94 25.84 -9.57
CA ALA A 87 -4.61 26.29 -10.78
C ALA A 87 -6.13 26.15 -10.66
N PRO A 88 -6.91 26.99 -11.33
CA PRO A 88 -8.36 26.85 -11.37
C PRO A 88 -8.77 25.50 -11.94
N LYS A 89 -9.61 24.76 -11.23
CA LYS A 89 -10.19 23.49 -11.70
C LYS A 89 -11.65 23.38 -11.32
N GLN A 90 -12.39 22.59 -12.10
CA GLN A 90 -13.75 22.23 -11.76
C GLN A 90 -13.72 21.25 -10.60
N GLU A 91 -14.29 21.63 -9.45
CA GLU A 91 -14.31 20.78 -8.28
C GLU A 91 -15.54 20.99 -7.39
N GLN A 92 -15.95 19.92 -6.75
CA GLN A 92 -16.86 19.90 -5.62
C GLN A 92 -16.22 19.11 -4.49
N ILE A 93 -15.96 19.75 -3.37
CA ILE A 93 -15.42 19.07 -2.18
C ILE A 93 -16.58 18.37 -1.46
N ILE A 94 -16.49 17.05 -1.37
CA ILE A 94 -17.47 16.20 -0.67
C ILE A 94 -16.73 15.47 0.45
N ARG A 95 -17.25 15.59 1.69
CA ARG A 95 -16.70 14.91 2.88
C ARG A 95 -17.57 13.70 3.20
N HIS A 96 -16.96 12.53 3.14
CA HIS A 96 -17.54 11.25 3.55
C HIS A 96 -17.02 10.83 4.92
N THR A 97 -17.53 9.73 5.45
CA THR A 97 -17.16 9.23 6.77
C THR A 97 -15.68 8.85 6.85
N GLY A 98 -15.13 8.24 5.81
CA GLY A 98 -13.76 7.72 5.79
C GLY A 98 -12.82 8.43 4.81
N TYR A 99 -13.30 9.40 4.01
CA TYR A 99 -12.48 10.12 3.05
C TYR A 99 -13.12 11.43 2.61
N THR A 100 -12.31 12.31 2.05
CA THR A 100 -12.74 13.51 1.34
C THR A 100 -12.43 13.36 -0.13
N VAL A 101 -13.32 13.83 -1.01
CA VAL A 101 -13.11 13.81 -2.46
C VAL A 101 -13.33 15.20 -3.05
N SER A 102 -12.43 15.63 -3.94
CA SER A 102 -12.66 16.72 -4.89
C SER A 102 -13.25 16.12 -6.15
N TYR A 103 -14.56 16.22 -6.32
CA TYR A 103 -15.27 15.64 -7.45
C TYR A 103 -15.36 16.60 -8.63
N ASN A 104 -15.03 16.11 -9.81
CA ASN A 104 -15.12 16.83 -11.08
C ASN A 104 -16.33 16.30 -11.88
N LYS A 105 -17.41 17.10 -11.91
CA LYS A 105 -18.65 16.73 -12.60
C LYS A 105 -18.50 16.65 -14.13
N ASP A 106 -17.52 17.35 -14.72
CA ASP A 106 -17.33 17.37 -16.17
C ASP A 106 -16.59 16.11 -16.64
N LEU A 107 -15.64 15.63 -15.85
CA LEU A 107 -14.92 14.38 -16.06
C LEU A 107 -15.65 13.14 -15.50
N LYS A 108 -16.58 13.32 -14.55
CA LYS A 108 -17.28 12.30 -13.74
C LYS A 108 -16.31 11.46 -12.91
N LEU A 109 -15.25 12.09 -12.44
CA LEU A 109 -14.14 11.49 -11.69
C LEU A 109 -13.79 12.36 -10.48
N PRO A 110 -13.10 11.81 -9.48
CA PRO A 110 -12.38 12.65 -8.53
C PRO A 110 -11.21 13.38 -9.21
N ASN A 111 -10.92 14.62 -8.83
CA ASN A 111 -9.61 15.22 -9.06
C ASN A 111 -8.58 14.58 -8.11
N TRP A 112 -8.99 14.39 -6.87
CA TRP A 112 -8.26 13.68 -5.82
C TRP A 112 -9.21 13.12 -4.77
N VAL A 113 -8.73 12.14 -4.05
CA VAL A 113 -9.35 11.57 -2.85
C VAL A 113 -8.30 11.52 -1.76
N SER A 114 -8.66 11.93 -0.55
CA SER A 114 -7.77 11.90 0.60
C SER A 114 -8.41 11.26 1.82
N TYR A 115 -7.59 10.59 2.63
CA TYR A 115 -8.01 9.96 3.87
C TYR A 115 -6.83 9.77 4.81
N GLU A 116 -7.11 9.77 6.10
CA GLU A 116 -6.24 9.21 7.12
C GLU A 116 -6.54 7.72 7.27
N LEU A 117 -5.52 6.90 7.49
CA LEU A 117 -5.64 5.51 7.86
C LEU A 117 -4.84 5.26 9.13
N THR A 118 -5.52 5.03 10.22
CA THR A 118 -4.90 4.73 11.51
C THR A 118 -4.66 3.23 11.69
N ARG A 119 -3.67 2.87 12.52
CA ARG A 119 -3.45 1.48 12.96
C ARG A 119 -4.73 0.81 13.49
N GLN A 120 -5.60 1.57 14.16
CA GLN A 120 -6.83 1.03 14.72
C GLN A 120 -7.85 0.71 13.62
N GLU A 121 -7.96 1.54 12.60
CA GLU A 121 -8.88 1.34 11.47
C GLU A 121 -8.50 0.13 10.62
N THR A 122 -7.20 -0.20 10.51
CA THR A 122 -6.76 -1.42 9.80
C THR A 122 -7.30 -2.71 10.39
N LYS A 123 -7.75 -2.70 11.67
CA LYS A 123 -8.34 -3.84 12.36
C LYS A 123 -9.83 -4.03 12.08
N GLY A 124 -10.44 -3.16 11.29
CA GLY A 124 -11.83 -3.24 10.91
C GLY A 124 -12.21 -4.56 10.27
N LYS A 125 -13.45 -5.03 10.51
CA LYS A 125 -13.93 -6.37 10.09
C LYS A 125 -15.15 -6.32 9.19
N GLU A 126 -15.61 -5.13 8.78
CA GLU A 126 -16.77 -5.00 7.89
C GLU A 126 -16.56 -5.77 6.59
N LYS A 127 -17.62 -6.45 6.17
CA LYS A 127 -17.64 -7.18 4.89
C LYS A 127 -17.67 -6.21 3.73
N ARG A 128 -16.95 -6.52 2.66
CA ARG A 128 -16.94 -5.72 1.43
C ARG A 128 -18.34 -5.61 0.85
N SER A 129 -18.79 -4.38 0.57
CA SER A 129 -20.14 -4.11 0.05
C SER A 129 -20.36 -4.65 -1.36
N ASN A 130 -19.39 -4.47 -2.27
CA ASN A 130 -19.49 -4.75 -3.71
C ASN A 130 -20.64 -4.03 -4.44
N ARG A 131 -21.34 -3.11 -3.79
CA ARG A 131 -22.50 -2.39 -4.34
C ARG A 131 -22.09 -0.99 -4.77
N PHE A 132 -21.73 -0.83 -6.04
CA PHE A 132 -21.43 0.47 -6.63
C PHE A 132 -22.73 1.25 -6.89
N ILE A 133 -22.79 2.49 -6.39
CA ILE A 133 -23.96 3.37 -6.48
C ILE A 133 -23.53 4.82 -6.73
N ALA A 134 -24.46 5.62 -7.23
CA ALA A 134 -24.24 7.05 -7.34
C ALA A 134 -24.00 7.67 -5.96
N ASP A 135 -23.11 8.65 -5.89
CA ASP A 135 -22.89 9.44 -4.70
C ASP A 135 -24.06 10.43 -4.55
N PRO A 136 -24.83 10.35 -3.46
CA PRO A 136 -25.99 11.23 -3.28
C PRO A 136 -25.63 12.70 -3.07
N LEU A 137 -24.37 13.01 -2.76
CA LEU A 137 -23.88 14.37 -2.52
C LEU A 137 -23.25 14.99 -3.78
N ALA A 138 -22.91 14.19 -4.80
CA ALA A 138 -22.28 14.69 -6.00
C ALA A 138 -23.30 15.38 -6.93
N ILE A 139 -22.94 16.55 -7.44
CA ILE A 139 -23.79 17.37 -8.32
C ILE A 139 -23.48 17.03 -9.78
N GLY A 140 -24.52 16.98 -10.60
CA GLY A 140 -24.44 16.74 -12.04
C GLY A 140 -24.55 15.26 -12.42
N THR A 141 -24.11 14.93 -13.64
CA THR A 141 -24.12 13.56 -14.14
C THR A 141 -23.00 12.74 -13.49
N ILE A 142 -23.37 11.61 -12.93
CA ILE A 142 -22.44 10.70 -12.24
C ILE A 142 -22.27 9.44 -13.09
N ALA A 143 -21.10 8.83 -13.04
CA ALA A 143 -20.85 7.52 -13.63
C ALA A 143 -21.78 6.45 -13.07
N THR A 144 -22.06 5.43 -13.86
CA THR A 144 -22.94 4.30 -13.50
C THR A 144 -22.27 2.96 -13.82
N ASN A 145 -22.83 1.87 -13.34
CA ASN A 145 -22.35 0.53 -13.69
C ASN A 145 -22.38 0.29 -15.21
N ALA A 146 -23.37 0.87 -15.90
CA ALA A 146 -23.51 0.70 -17.37
C ALA A 146 -22.34 1.31 -18.13
N ASP A 147 -21.73 2.39 -17.65
CA ASP A 147 -20.59 3.05 -18.30
C ASP A 147 -19.34 2.18 -18.28
N TYR A 148 -19.17 1.35 -17.25
CA TYR A 148 -18.04 0.42 -17.10
C TYR A 148 -18.29 -0.93 -17.77
N THR A 149 -19.54 -1.28 -18.09
CA THR A 149 -19.87 -2.57 -18.68
C THR A 149 -19.23 -2.70 -20.06
N ARG A 150 -18.39 -3.72 -20.25
CA ARG A 150 -17.63 -3.98 -21.48
C ARG A 150 -16.72 -2.85 -21.93
N SER A 151 -16.35 -1.93 -21.04
CA SER A 151 -15.45 -0.81 -21.33
C SER A 151 -13.97 -1.23 -21.45
N GLY A 152 -13.61 -2.40 -20.94
CA GLY A 152 -12.22 -2.85 -20.79
C GLY A 152 -11.55 -2.35 -19.49
N TYR A 153 -12.24 -1.53 -18.69
CA TYR A 153 -11.72 -0.98 -17.43
C TYR A 153 -12.47 -1.51 -16.21
N ASP A 154 -11.75 -1.69 -15.13
CA ASP A 154 -12.31 -1.93 -13.79
C ASP A 154 -12.80 -0.60 -13.18
N LYS A 155 -13.69 -0.70 -12.21
CA LYS A 155 -14.02 0.38 -11.29
C LYS A 155 -12.94 0.45 -10.21
N GLY A 156 -11.88 1.23 -10.47
CA GLY A 156 -10.76 1.40 -9.55
C GLY A 156 -11.12 2.35 -8.41
N HIS A 157 -10.96 1.88 -7.18
CA HIS A 157 -11.13 2.71 -5.99
C HIS A 157 -9.94 3.66 -5.80
N MET A 158 -10.22 4.90 -5.40
CA MET A 158 -9.17 5.80 -4.92
C MET A 158 -8.97 5.61 -3.41
N ALA A 159 -10.02 5.75 -2.58
CA ALA A 159 -10.02 5.26 -1.21
C ALA A 159 -10.49 3.80 -1.20
N PRO A 160 -9.61 2.81 -0.88
CA PRO A 160 -9.93 1.41 -1.06
C PRO A 160 -10.91 0.90 0.00
N ALA A 161 -11.82 0.03 -0.40
CA ALA A 161 -12.77 -0.60 0.52
C ALA A 161 -12.09 -1.38 1.67
N ALA A 162 -10.85 -1.86 1.46
CA ALA A 162 -10.09 -2.56 2.49
C ALA A 162 -9.71 -1.66 3.66
N ASP A 163 -9.54 -0.35 3.41
CA ASP A 163 -9.18 0.66 4.41
C ASP A 163 -10.42 1.21 5.14
N MET A 164 -11.62 0.91 4.64
CA MET A 164 -12.91 1.38 5.19
C MET A 164 -13.64 0.32 6.02
N LYS A 165 -12.95 -0.77 6.41
CA LYS A 165 -13.55 -1.89 7.15
C LYS A 165 -13.90 -1.58 8.61
N TRP A 166 -13.54 -0.43 9.11
CA TRP A 166 -13.79 0.00 10.48
C TRP A 166 -15.20 0.56 10.71
N SER A 167 -15.94 0.89 9.64
CA SER A 167 -17.27 1.46 9.71
C SER A 167 -18.16 0.95 8.57
N PRO A 168 -19.40 0.46 8.86
CA PRO A 168 -20.36 0.07 7.83
C PRO A 168 -20.66 1.22 6.87
N LYS A 169 -20.72 2.46 7.38
CA LYS A 169 -20.98 3.66 6.60
C LYS A 169 -19.79 4.00 5.69
N ALA A 170 -18.57 4.04 6.21
CA ALA A 170 -17.38 4.26 5.40
C ALA A 170 -17.22 3.18 4.32
N MET A 171 -17.48 1.90 4.66
CA MET A 171 -17.51 0.80 3.69
C MET A 171 -18.51 1.03 2.57
N LYS A 172 -19.75 1.43 2.88
CA LYS A 172 -20.77 1.73 1.88
C LYS A 172 -20.34 2.90 0.98
N GLU A 173 -19.88 3.98 1.58
CA GLU A 173 -19.46 5.21 0.91
C GLU A 173 -18.26 4.98 -0.02
N SER A 174 -17.33 4.08 0.34
CA SER A 174 -16.19 3.75 -0.52
C SER A 174 -16.60 3.20 -1.89
N PHE A 175 -17.85 2.73 -2.06
CA PHE A 175 -18.41 2.26 -3.33
C PHE A 175 -19.21 3.32 -4.10
N TYR A 176 -19.15 4.57 -3.71
CA TYR A 176 -19.72 5.67 -4.49
C TYR A 176 -18.89 5.91 -5.76
N PHE A 177 -19.58 6.21 -6.87
CA PHE A 177 -18.89 6.49 -8.14
C PHE A 177 -18.01 7.74 -8.09
N SER A 178 -18.21 8.65 -7.16
CA SER A 178 -17.31 9.79 -6.90
C SER A 178 -15.90 9.36 -6.45
N ASN A 179 -15.75 8.13 -5.95
CA ASN A 179 -14.48 7.50 -5.54
C ASN A 179 -13.90 6.57 -6.61
N MET A 180 -14.52 6.47 -7.81
CA MET A 180 -14.17 5.49 -8.84
C MET A 180 -13.53 6.14 -10.05
N CYS A 181 -12.49 5.46 -10.60
CA CYS A 181 -11.90 5.80 -11.88
C CYS A 181 -11.87 4.58 -12.80
N PRO A 182 -11.99 4.76 -14.15
CA PRO A 182 -11.68 3.71 -15.11
C PRO A 182 -10.20 3.32 -15.00
N GLN A 183 -9.92 2.15 -14.47
CA GLN A 183 -8.58 1.68 -14.21
C GLN A 183 -8.28 0.38 -14.95
N HIS A 184 -7.10 0.29 -15.57
CA HIS A 184 -6.68 -0.93 -16.26
C HIS A 184 -6.72 -2.14 -15.30
N PRO A 185 -7.30 -3.29 -15.70
CA PRO A 185 -7.51 -4.41 -14.78
C PRO A 185 -6.21 -4.93 -14.13
N GLN A 186 -5.10 -4.96 -14.87
CA GLN A 186 -3.83 -5.43 -14.32
C GLN A 186 -3.21 -4.41 -13.35
N LEU A 187 -3.42 -3.10 -13.56
CA LEU A 187 -3.04 -2.09 -12.58
C LEU A 187 -3.88 -2.25 -11.31
N ASN A 188 -5.22 -2.18 -11.44
CA ASN A 188 -6.15 -2.23 -10.31
C ASN A 188 -5.96 -3.48 -9.43
N ARG A 189 -5.80 -4.65 -10.07
CA ARG A 189 -5.74 -5.93 -9.36
C ARG A 189 -4.34 -6.33 -8.89
N ARG A 190 -3.28 -5.63 -9.33
CA ARG A 190 -1.87 -5.93 -9.01
C ARG A 190 -1.14 -4.71 -8.46
N GLY A 191 -0.51 -3.87 -9.30
CA GLY A 191 0.37 -2.79 -8.84
C GLY A 191 -0.29 -1.85 -7.84
N TRP A 192 -1.51 -1.36 -8.15
CA TRP A 192 -2.27 -0.49 -7.26
C TRP A 192 -2.67 -1.19 -5.96
N LYS A 193 -3.21 -2.42 -6.05
CA LYS A 193 -3.55 -3.24 -4.88
C LYS A 193 -2.33 -3.53 -4.00
N ASN A 194 -1.17 -3.86 -4.59
CA ASN A 194 0.06 -4.12 -3.83
C ASN A 194 0.51 -2.87 -3.07
N LEU A 195 0.40 -1.68 -3.67
CA LEU A 195 0.68 -0.43 -2.98
C LEU A 195 -0.31 -0.19 -1.82
N GLU A 196 -1.60 -0.42 -2.02
CA GLU A 196 -2.61 -0.31 -0.95
C GLU A 196 -2.30 -1.26 0.22
N GLU A 197 -1.87 -2.49 -0.05
CA GLU A 197 -1.45 -3.44 0.98
C GLU A 197 -0.24 -2.91 1.74
N LYS A 198 0.74 -2.35 1.04
CA LYS A 198 1.94 -1.76 1.65
C LYS A 198 1.62 -0.52 2.51
N ILE A 199 0.69 0.33 2.08
CA ILE A 199 0.22 1.49 2.86
C ILE A 199 -0.44 1.05 4.17
N ARG A 200 -1.20 -0.04 4.18
CA ARG A 200 -1.74 -0.62 5.43
C ARG A 200 -0.64 -1.10 6.37
N ASP A 201 0.44 -1.72 5.83
CA ASP A 201 1.61 -2.08 6.64
C ASP A 201 2.25 -0.85 7.29
N TRP A 202 2.36 0.26 6.54
CA TRP A 202 2.89 1.52 7.07
C TRP A 202 1.96 2.13 8.13
N ALA A 203 0.66 2.15 7.92
CA ALA A 203 -0.30 2.60 8.93
C ALA A 203 -0.19 1.81 10.24
N ILE A 204 0.05 0.49 10.13
CA ILE A 204 0.28 -0.38 11.30
C ILE A 204 1.62 -0.04 11.97
N ALA A 205 2.70 0.15 11.22
CA ALA A 205 4.02 0.44 11.75
C ALA A 205 4.11 1.85 12.36
N ASP A 206 3.62 2.84 11.63
CA ASP A 206 3.82 4.27 11.90
C ASP A 206 2.67 4.89 12.72
N SER A 207 1.68 4.10 13.15
CA SER A 207 0.46 4.47 13.89
C SER A 207 -0.66 5.05 13.04
N ALA A 208 -0.35 5.88 12.06
CA ALA A 208 -1.26 6.34 11.01
C ALA A 208 -0.46 6.84 9.80
N VAL A 209 -1.15 6.90 8.66
CA VAL A 209 -0.69 7.55 7.44
C VAL A 209 -1.79 8.44 6.88
N ILE A 210 -1.40 9.52 6.19
CA ILE A 210 -2.30 10.34 5.38
C ILE A 210 -2.04 9.97 3.92
N VAL A 211 -3.09 9.68 3.18
CA VAL A 211 -3.03 9.27 1.78
C VAL A 211 -3.81 10.25 0.92
N ILE A 212 -3.18 10.77 -0.12
CA ILE A 212 -3.84 11.57 -1.16
C ILE A 212 -3.56 10.88 -2.50
N CYS A 213 -4.60 10.61 -3.27
CA CYS A 213 -4.46 9.93 -4.55
C CYS A 213 -5.50 10.40 -5.55
N GLY A 214 -5.21 10.22 -6.82
CA GLY A 214 -6.13 10.62 -7.86
C GLY A 214 -5.64 10.28 -9.26
N PRO A 215 -6.50 10.56 -10.27
CA PRO A 215 -6.15 10.41 -11.67
C PRO A 215 -5.37 11.62 -12.19
N ILE A 216 -4.56 11.39 -13.20
CA ILE A 216 -4.02 12.43 -14.08
C ILE A 216 -4.70 12.28 -15.43
N ILE A 217 -5.33 13.36 -15.88
CA ILE A 217 -6.17 13.41 -17.07
C ILE A 217 -5.53 14.37 -18.08
N GLU A 218 -5.25 13.88 -19.28
CA GLU A 218 -4.83 14.69 -20.40
C GLU A 218 -6.03 15.32 -21.11
N ARG A 219 -5.77 16.40 -21.84
CA ARG A 219 -6.80 17.22 -22.50
C ARG A 219 -7.69 16.43 -23.46
N GLU A 220 -7.13 15.43 -24.16
CA GLU A 220 -7.83 14.59 -25.15
C GLU A 220 -8.05 13.14 -24.63
N SER A 221 -8.43 13.02 -23.37
CA SER A 221 -8.64 11.71 -22.77
C SER A 221 -9.80 10.95 -23.41
N LYS A 222 -9.62 9.64 -23.62
CA LYS A 222 -10.72 8.73 -23.98
C LYS A 222 -11.83 8.80 -22.93
N THR A 223 -13.04 8.46 -23.34
CA THR A 223 -14.17 8.34 -22.42
C THR A 223 -14.85 6.98 -22.57
N ILE A 224 -15.50 6.52 -21.49
CA ILE A 224 -16.30 5.28 -21.50
C ILE A 224 -17.76 5.58 -21.22
N GLY A 225 -18.61 4.70 -21.74
CA GLY A 225 -20.06 4.70 -21.50
C GLY A 225 -20.82 5.88 -22.06
N LYS A 226 -22.13 5.84 -21.84
CA LYS A 226 -23.06 6.90 -22.30
C LYS A 226 -22.80 8.24 -21.61
N ASN A 227 -22.38 8.21 -20.36
CA ASN A 227 -22.11 9.41 -19.57
C ASN A 227 -20.74 10.04 -19.86
N LYS A 228 -19.95 9.46 -20.79
CA LYS A 228 -18.61 9.95 -21.18
C LYS A 228 -17.70 10.15 -19.97
N VAL A 229 -17.54 9.10 -19.17
CA VAL A 229 -16.62 9.09 -18.02
C VAL A 229 -15.20 9.12 -18.56
N ALA A 230 -14.39 10.10 -18.19
CA ALA A 230 -13.02 10.23 -18.68
C ALA A 230 -12.14 9.03 -18.23
N VAL A 231 -11.18 8.64 -19.09
CA VAL A 231 -10.21 7.57 -18.78
C VAL A 231 -8.87 8.22 -18.45
N PRO A 232 -8.37 8.08 -17.21
CA PRO A 232 -7.08 8.62 -16.83
C PRO A 232 -5.93 7.97 -17.60
N GLN A 233 -4.88 8.73 -17.89
CA GLN A 233 -3.62 8.23 -18.43
C GLN A 233 -2.73 7.69 -17.32
N GLN A 234 -2.75 8.36 -16.16
CA GLN A 234 -1.93 7.98 -15.02
C GLN A 234 -2.72 8.11 -13.71
N PHE A 235 -2.17 7.51 -12.66
CA PHE A 235 -2.65 7.67 -11.29
C PHE A 235 -1.48 8.00 -10.37
N PHE A 236 -1.69 8.96 -9.48
CA PHE A 236 -0.75 9.28 -8.42
C PHE A 236 -1.26 8.81 -7.07
N LYS A 237 -0.33 8.56 -6.16
CA LYS A 237 -0.60 8.38 -4.74
C LYS A 237 0.54 8.95 -3.91
N VAL A 238 0.22 9.88 -3.01
CA VAL A 238 1.15 10.49 -2.06
C VAL A 238 0.78 10.02 -0.67
N VAL A 239 1.77 9.61 0.10
CA VAL A 239 1.59 9.06 1.45
C VAL A 239 2.51 9.80 2.41
N LEU A 240 1.95 10.34 3.49
CA LEU A 240 2.68 10.97 4.59
C LEU A 240 2.56 10.09 5.84
N SER A 241 3.69 9.83 6.51
CA SER A 241 3.75 9.26 7.86
C SER A 241 4.00 10.37 8.89
N PRO A 242 2.93 10.97 9.47
CA PRO A 242 3.08 12.19 10.27
C PRO A 242 3.58 11.95 11.71
N PHE A 243 3.52 10.69 12.19
CA PHE A 243 3.87 10.35 13.58
C PHE A 243 5.28 9.75 13.73
N VAL A 244 6.03 9.58 12.66
CA VAL A 244 7.44 9.17 12.73
C VAL A 244 8.35 10.39 12.83
N LYS A 245 9.57 10.21 13.36
CA LYS A 245 10.57 11.28 13.46
C LYS A 245 11.87 10.85 12.79
N PRO A 246 12.35 11.59 11.78
CA PRO A 246 11.65 12.70 11.11
C PRO A 246 10.37 12.24 10.42
N MET A 247 9.41 13.14 10.21
CA MET A 247 8.27 12.89 9.33
C MET A 247 8.80 12.56 7.92
N ARG A 248 8.08 11.72 7.20
CA ARG A 248 8.47 11.32 5.85
C ARG A 248 7.26 11.17 4.96
N ALA A 249 7.42 11.55 3.71
CA ALA A 249 6.42 11.38 2.69
C ALA A 249 7.02 10.63 1.48
N ILE A 250 6.16 10.04 0.64
CA ILE A 250 6.56 9.29 -0.55
C ILE A 250 5.50 9.42 -1.62
N GLY A 251 5.93 9.66 -2.85
CA GLY A 251 5.08 9.75 -4.03
C GLY A 251 5.19 8.53 -4.94
N PHE A 252 4.08 8.12 -5.53
CA PHE A 252 4.00 7.05 -6.54
C PHE A 252 3.24 7.54 -7.76
N LEU A 253 3.73 7.15 -8.95
CA LEU A 253 3.11 7.45 -10.23
C LEU A 253 3.00 6.18 -11.06
N PHE A 254 1.79 5.85 -11.50
CA PHE A 254 1.51 4.67 -12.32
C PHE A 254 0.86 5.10 -13.63
N ASN A 255 1.31 4.54 -14.75
CA ASN A 255 0.53 4.58 -15.98
C ASN A 255 -0.73 3.71 -15.84
N ASN A 256 -1.83 4.12 -16.49
CA ASN A 256 -3.07 3.34 -16.49
C ASN A 256 -2.98 2.14 -17.44
N GLU A 257 -2.03 1.26 -17.17
CA GLU A 257 -1.71 0.07 -17.95
C GLU A 257 -1.29 -1.09 -17.02
N GLN A 258 -0.72 -2.15 -17.58
CA GLN A 258 -0.21 -3.25 -16.77
C GLN A 258 0.97 -2.77 -15.90
N ALA A 259 0.88 -3.00 -14.58
CA ALA A 259 1.91 -2.66 -13.60
C ALA A 259 2.40 -3.95 -12.92
N THR A 260 3.55 -4.46 -13.33
CA THR A 260 4.15 -5.72 -12.86
C THR A 260 5.49 -5.54 -12.17
N ASP A 261 6.09 -4.36 -12.32
CA ASP A 261 7.38 -4.06 -11.73
C ASP A 261 7.29 -3.94 -10.20
N PRO A 262 8.40 -4.08 -9.48
CA PRO A 262 8.46 -3.83 -8.04
C PRO A 262 8.01 -2.41 -7.69
N LEU A 263 7.37 -2.21 -6.53
CA LEU A 263 6.79 -0.91 -6.15
C LEU A 263 7.78 0.26 -6.19
N HIS A 264 9.06 0.02 -5.89
CA HIS A 264 10.08 1.08 -5.94
C HIS A 264 10.30 1.67 -7.34
N SER A 265 9.94 0.94 -8.41
CA SER A 265 10.03 1.44 -9.79
C SER A 265 9.00 2.53 -10.11
N TYR A 266 7.98 2.68 -9.28
CA TYR A 266 6.92 3.68 -9.42
C TYR A 266 7.09 4.88 -8.48
N VAL A 267 8.16 4.90 -7.68
CA VAL A 267 8.45 6.00 -6.76
C VAL A 267 8.94 7.20 -7.54
N VAL A 268 8.38 8.35 -7.24
CA VAL A 268 8.77 9.66 -7.77
C VAL A 268 8.78 10.68 -6.64
N THR A 269 9.43 11.83 -6.83
CA THR A 269 9.35 12.94 -5.87
C THR A 269 7.94 13.51 -5.85
N ILE A 270 7.51 14.02 -4.70
CA ILE A 270 6.20 14.68 -4.55
C ILE A 270 6.13 15.89 -5.48
N ASP A 271 7.16 16.71 -5.56
CA ASP A 271 7.28 17.83 -6.52
C ASP A 271 6.97 17.43 -7.98
N SER A 272 7.35 16.20 -8.38
CA SER A 272 7.03 15.73 -9.73
C SER A 272 5.52 15.50 -9.90
N ILE A 273 4.84 15.02 -8.86
CA ILE A 273 3.39 14.87 -8.87
C ILE A 273 2.70 16.24 -8.80
N GLU A 274 3.21 17.18 -8.01
CA GLU A 274 2.69 18.54 -7.89
C GLU A 274 2.72 19.28 -9.22
N ARG A 275 3.85 19.20 -9.94
CA ARG A 275 3.97 19.77 -11.30
C ARG A 275 2.95 19.16 -12.27
N LEU A 276 2.68 17.85 -12.19
CA LEU A 276 1.73 17.18 -13.08
C LEU A 276 0.28 17.49 -12.73
N THR A 277 -0.02 17.68 -11.44
CA THR A 277 -1.38 17.85 -10.94
C THR A 277 -1.78 19.30 -10.71
N HIS A 278 -0.79 20.21 -10.68
CA HIS A 278 -0.95 21.60 -10.24
C HIS A 278 -1.60 21.69 -8.85
N MET A 279 -1.14 20.84 -7.94
CA MET A 279 -1.54 20.83 -6.53
C MET A 279 -0.28 20.89 -5.66
N ASP A 280 -0.41 21.47 -4.48
CA ASP A 280 0.57 21.49 -3.42
C ASP A 280 0.07 20.55 -2.33
N PHE A 281 0.84 19.49 -2.08
CA PHE A 281 0.49 18.48 -1.06
C PHE A 281 1.15 18.85 0.26
N PHE A 282 0.43 18.69 1.34
CA PHE A 282 0.94 18.96 2.70
C PHE A 282 1.46 20.40 2.89
N ALA A 283 0.92 21.38 2.17
CA ALA A 283 1.31 22.79 2.08
C ALA A 283 1.67 23.52 3.40
N THR A 284 1.40 22.92 4.55
CA THR A 284 1.73 23.44 5.88
C THR A 284 3.00 22.81 6.48
N LEU A 285 3.63 21.87 5.77
CA LEU A 285 4.89 21.24 6.16
C LEU A 285 6.08 21.90 5.44
N PRO A 286 7.29 21.79 6.00
CA PRO A 286 8.50 22.20 5.30
C PRO A 286 8.75 21.30 4.05
N ASP A 287 9.21 21.91 2.95
CA ASP A 287 9.50 21.25 1.66
C ASP A 287 10.53 20.10 1.79
N GLU A 288 11.40 20.13 2.84
CA GLU A 288 12.39 19.08 3.08
C GLU A 288 11.75 17.71 3.42
N ILE A 289 10.45 17.66 3.73
CA ILE A 289 9.72 16.41 4.02
C ILE A 289 9.26 15.73 2.72
N GLU A 290 9.20 16.49 1.63
CA GLU A 290 8.63 16.07 0.33
C GLU A 290 9.70 15.62 -0.68
N ASN A 291 10.97 15.87 -0.36
CA ASN A 291 12.15 15.56 -1.19
C ASN A 291 12.84 14.23 -0.86
#